data_1d515603a3b257034b25e0175b4a9c67
#
_entry.id   1d515603a3b257034b25e0175b4a9c67
#
_cell.length_a   1.000
_cell.length_b   1.000
_cell.length_c   1.000
_cell.angle_alpha   90.00
_cell.angle_beta   90.00
_cell.angle_gamma   90.00
#
_symmetry.space_group_name_H-M   'P 1'
#
loop_
_entity.id
_entity.type
_entity.pdbx_description
1 polymer ?
#
loop_
_entity_poly.entity_id
_entity_poly.type
_entity_poly.pdbx_seq_one_letter_code
_entity_poly.pdbx_strand_id
1 'polypeptide(L)'
;MIFGSRAVFTPVLLACYAVTLVVHIGSIALSTLLPFQMVALGGSSTQVGLLFSVTTVVSMVLRPTIGAWVDRVGARWVLVPGVVALGLTSLALQLAATPAALIALMIGLGLANGLISTPASVLTATSAAPAHRGEALGTYYLASSVGIAVAPPLAFGLRAIGGMPLAFAAVTAVAVVIGWLVTRVPTGRPGPVRDAGSRFRPWSPGALPISGALVLSTLGHSSVYAFLPLYAVGRGRGATLAWFFGVYPLWMIVCRVLLRGVADRVSRVRVALAAMALRGVAYLMLALPPTPVTLVIAAIALGTGVAVLYPSLAALVVDRADEAERGLALGTLSGAWDLGVVVGSVLVGAITDRLSYGAGFVVGGAGALLGLLALALVEARRVTPARALVS
;
A
#
# COMPACT_ATOMS: atom_id res chain seq x y z
N MET A 1 23.43 -10.15 12.78
CA MET A 1 23.87 -9.23 11.71
C MET A 1 22.64 -8.51 11.23
N ILE A 2 22.52 -7.21 11.51
CA ILE A 2 21.33 -6.39 11.23
C ILE A 2 21.30 -5.94 9.76
N PHE A 3 22.44 -5.95 9.07
CA PHE A 3 22.57 -5.61 7.66
C PHE A 3 23.00 -6.87 6.89
N GLY A 4 22.22 -7.21 5.89
CA GLY A 4 22.29 -8.40 5.10
C GLY A 4 23.63 -8.70 4.42
N SER A 5 23.71 -9.83 3.72
CA SER A 5 24.90 -10.21 2.99
C SER A 5 25.24 -9.18 1.90
N ARG A 6 26.53 -8.97 1.60
CA ARG A 6 26.95 -8.09 0.48
C ARG A 6 26.26 -8.43 -0.86
N ALA A 7 25.74 -9.65 -0.97
CA ALA A 7 25.04 -10.14 -2.16
C ALA A 7 23.72 -9.39 -2.48
N VAL A 8 23.11 -8.72 -1.52
CA VAL A 8 21.88 -7.93 -1.75
C VAL A 8 22.13 -6.42 -1.95
N PHE A 9 23.38 -5.99 -2.01
CA PHE A 9 23.78 -4.60 -2.24
C PHE A 9 24.54 -4.42 -3.58
N THR A 10 24.12 -5.14 -4.62
CA THR A 10 24.62 -4.91 -5.97
C THR A 10 24.15 -3.56 -6.52
N PRO A 11 24.87 -2.93 -7.46
CA PRO A 11 24.45 -1.65 -8.03
C PRO A 11 23.02 -1.64 -8.58
N VAL A 12 22.58 -2.76 -9.17
CA VAL A 12 21.22 -2.94 -9.70
C VAL A 12 20.19 -2.94 -8.56
N LEU A 13 20.42 -3.70 -7.51
CA LEU A 13 19.53 -3.77 -6.36
C LEU A 13 19.47 -2.44 -5.62
N LEU A 14 20.61 -1.75 -5.46
CA LEU A 14 20.65 -0.40 -4.89
C LEU A 14 19.83 0.59 -5.72
N ALA A 15 19.91 0.53 -7.05
CA ALA A 15 19.07 1.36 -7.92
C ALA A 15 17.58 1.05 -7.74
N CYS A 16 17.18 -0.24 -7.65
CA CYS A 16 15.81 -0.64 -7.38
C CYS A 16 15.31 -0.12 -6.02
N TYR A 17 16.13 -0.21 -4.97
CA TYR A 17 15.77 0.30 -3.64
C TYR A 17 15.63 1.81 -3.64
N ALA A 18 16.54 2.53 -4.32
CA ALA A 18 16.49 3.98 -4.44
C ALA A 18 15.25 4.44 -5.23
N VAL A 19 14.96 3.81 -6.38
CA VAL A 19 13.74 4.07 -7.15
C VAL A 19 12.50 3.86 -6.29
N THR A 20 12.43 2.74 -5.55
CA THR A 20 11.29 2.41 -4.68
C THR A 20 11.12 3.43 -3.55
N LEU A 21 12.21 3.78 -2.87
CA LEU A 21 12.21 4.81 -1.81
C LEU A 21 11.63 6.13 -2.35
N VAL A 22 12.20 6.62 -3.45
CA VAL A 22 11.89 7.95 -4.01
C VAL A 22 10.47 7.99 -4.58
N VAL A 23 10.00 6.90 -5.24
CA VAL A 23 8.61 6.78 -5.72
C VAL A 23 7.62 6.85 -4.56
N HIS A 24 7.89 6.12 -3.45
CA HIS A 24 6.98 6.15 -2.31
C HIS A 24 6.96 7.51 -1.63
N ILE A 25 8.09 8.23 -1.58
CA ILE A 25 8.10 9.62 -1.11
C ILE A 25 7.15 10.46 -1.97
N GLY A 26 7.27 10.44 -3.30
CA GLY A 26 6.44 11.22 -4.20
C GLY A 26 4.95 10.86 -4.12
N SER A 27 4.63 9.58 -4.27
CA SER A 27 3.24 9.09 -4.29
C SER A 27 2.52 9.31 -2.96
N ILE A 28 3.17 9.07 -1.83
CA ILE A 28 2.56 9.27 -0.50
C ILE A 28 2.47 10.76 -0.16
N ALA A 29 3.44 11.58 -0.59
CA ALA A 29 3.34 13.02 -0.45
C ALA A 29 2.09 13.57 -1.18
N LEU A 30 1.87 13.16 -2.43
CA LEU A 30 0.64 13.51 -3.17
C LEU A 30 -0.61 12.99 -2.44
N SER A 31 -0.63 11.72 -2.05
CA SER A 31 -1.76 11.12 -1.33
C SER A 31 -2.11 11.87 -0.04
N THR A 32 -1.12 12.46 0.62
CA THR A 32 -1.31 13.24 1.86
C THR A 32 -1.83 14.66 1.58
N LEU A 33 -1.47 15.27 0.44
CA LEU A 33 -1.81 16.66 0.11
C LEU A 33 -3.07 16.81 -0.73
N LEU A 34 -3.35 15.87 -1.63
CA LEU A 34 -4.50 15.93 -2.53
C LEU A 34 -5.86 16.04 -1.83
N PRO A 35 -6.10 15.44 -0.66
CA PRO A 35 -7.32 15.68 0.11
C PRO A 35 -7.55 17.17 0.44
N PHE A 36 -6.49 17.89 0.79
CA PHE A 36 -6.59 19.33 1.07
C PHE A 36 -6.89 20.14 -0.19
N GLN A 37 -6.27 19.78 -1.32
CA GLN A 37 -6.55 20.42 -2.60
C GLN A 37 -7.98 20.16 -3.04
N MET A 38 -8.48 18.94 -2.87
CA MET A 38 -9.87 18.57 -3.17
C MET A 38 -10.85 19.43 -2.40
N VAL A 39 -10.65 19.56 -1.08
CA VAL A 39 -11.53 20.39 -0.21
C VAL A 39 -11.40 21.88 -0.56
N ALA A 40 -10.19 22.36 -0.87
CA ALA A 40 -9.98 23.77 -1.28
C ALA A 40 -10.72 24.13 -2.59
N LEU A 41 -10.94 23.15 -3.48
CA LEU A 41 -11.72 23.30 -4.70
C LEU A 41 -13.22 23.04 -4.51
N GLY A 42 -13.69 22.93 -3.26
CA GLY A 42 -15.10 22.65 -2.94
C GLY A 42 -15.53 21.21 -3.12
N GLY A 43 -14.59 20.28 -3.22
CA GLY A 43 -14.89 18.85 -3.35
C GLY A 43 -15.35 18.22 -2.04
N SER A 44 -16.15 17.13 -2.16
CA SER A 44 -16.68 16.36 -1.03
C SER A 44 -15.71 15.29 -0.53
N SER A 45 -15.97 14.72 0.65
CA SER A 45 -15.20 13.59 1.19
C SER A 45 -15.34 12.34 0.30
N THR A 46 -16.49 12.13 -0.34
CA THR A 46 -16.66 11.08 -1.35
C THR A 46 -15.67 11.25 -2.51
N GLN A 47 -15.51 12.49 -3.00
CA GLN A 47 -14.56 12.83 -4.06
C GLN A 47 -13.10 12.65 -3.60
N VAL A 48 -12.79 12.95 -2.32
CA VAL A 48 -11.50 12.59 -1.73
C VAL A 48 -11.28 11.06 -1.79
N GLY A 49 -12.29 10.27 -1.43
CA GLY A 49 -12.24 8.81 -1.55
C GLY A 49 -11.99 8.34 -2.98
N LEU A 50 -12.60 9.00 -3.98
CA LEU A 50 -12.42 8.69 -5.41
C LEU A 50 -10.97 8.91 -5.87
N LEU A 51 -10.22 9.87 -5.32
CA LEU A 51 -8.80 10.04 -5.65
C LEU A 51 -8.01 8.74 -5.41
N PHE A 52 -8.23 8.11 -4.26
CA PHE A 52 -7.56 6.86 -3.90
C PHE A 52 -8.08 5.68 -4.70
N SER A 53 -9.39 5.61 -4.92
CA SER A 53 -10.01 4.53 -5.69
C SER A 53 -9.54 4.52 -7.13
N VAL A 54 -9.57 5.64 -7.83
CA VAL A 54 -9.14 5.74 -9.24
C VAL A 54 -7.68 5.35 -9.38
N THR A 55 -6.80 5.88 -8.52
CA THR A 55 -5.38 5.53 -8.52
C THR A 55 -5.17 4.02 -8.34
N THR A 56 -5.89 3.42 -7.39
CA THR A 56 -5.73 1.99 -7.07
C THR A 56 -6.31 1.10 -8.15
N VAL A 57 -7.50 1.42 -8.70
CA VAL A 57 -8.14 0.66 -9.79
C VAL A 57 -7.24 0.64 -11.01
N VAL A 58 -6.71 1.79 -11.43
CA VAL A 58 -5.82 1.87 -12.60
C VAL A 58 -4.58 1.01 -12.38
N SER A 59 -3.91 1.12 -11.23
CA SER A 59 -2.75 0.28 -10.91
C SER A 59 -3.10 -1.21 -10.89
N MET A 60 -4.23 -1.58 -10.29
CA MET A 60 -4.68 -2.97 -10.15
C MET A 60 -4.97 -3.62 -11.51
N VAL A 61 -5.72 -2.92 -12.37
CA VAL A 61 -6.09 -3.43 -13.70
C VAL A 61 -4.87 -3.60 -14.61
N LEU A 62 -3.86 -2.74 -14.45
CA LEU A 62 -2.66 -2.78 -15.28
C LEU A 62 -1.62 -3.81 -14.83
N ARG A 63 -1.62 -4.27 -13.59
CA ARG A 63 -0.58 -5.20 -13.08
C ARG A 63 -0.36 -6.44 -13.94
N PRO A 64 -1.40 -7.17 -14.41
CA PRO A 64 -1.19 -8.35 -15.24
C PRO A 64 -0.50 -8.03 -16.59
N THR A 65 -0.89 -6.92 -17.21
CA THR A 65 -0.32 -6.49 -18.49
C THR A 65 1.11 -5.97 -18.33
N ILE A 66 1.41 -5.28 -17.23
CA ILE A 66 2.75 -4.76 -16.91
C ILE A 66 3.74 -5.91 -16.75
N GLY A 67 3.37 -7.00 -16.07
CA GLY A 67 4.22 -8.17 -15.94
C GLY A 67 4.63 -8.74 -17.30
N ALA A 68 3.65 -8.97 -18.17
CA ALA A 68 3.91 -9.44 -19.53
C ALA A 68 4.74 -8.43 -20.37
N TRP A 69 4.59 -7.16 -20.10
CA TRP A 69 5.36 -6.12 -20.79
C TRP A 69 6.82 -6.11 -20.33
N VAL A 70 7.06 -6.26 -19.01
CA VAL A 70 8.42 -6.43 -18.46
C VAL A 70 9.13 -7.63 -19.06
N ASP A 71 8.43 -8.76 -19.23
CA ASP A 71 8.99 -9.97 -19.82
C ASP A 71 9.38 -9.79 -21.30
N ARG A 72 8.65 -8.93 -22.05
CA ARG A 72 8.89 -8.70 -23.49
C ARG A 72 9.97 -7.64 -23.78
N VAL A 73 9.91 -6.50 -23.10
CA VAL A 73 10.77 -5.34 -23.42
C VAL A 73 11.82 -5.05 -22.36
N GLY A 74 11.75 -5.71 -21.21
CA GLY A 74 12.63 -5.48 -20.07
C GLY A 74 12.13 -4.38 -19.13
N ALA A 75 12.50 -4.48 -17.85
CA ALA A 75 11.99 -3.64 -16.77
C ALA A 75 12.24 -2.15 -16.98
N ARG A 76 13.41 -1.76 -17.50
CA ARG A 76 13.77 -0.35 -17.73
C ARG A 76 12.79 0.37 -18.66
N TRP A 77 12.39 -0.27 -19.76
CA TRP A 77 11.51 0.33 -20.75
C TRP A 77 10.06 0.46 -20.28
N VAL A 78 9.69 -0.29 -19.25
CA VAL A 78 8.40 -0.16 -18.57
C VAL A 78 8.47 0.89 -17.47
N LEU A 79 9.61 1.05 -16.80
CA LEU A 79 9.83 2.09 -15.79
C LEU A 79 9.76 3.51 -16.37
N VAL A 80 10.34 3.74 -17.57
CA VAL A 80 10.42 5.07 -18.20
C VAL A 80 9.04 5.73 -18.35
N PRO A 81 8.03 5.11 -19.02
CA PRO A 81 6.71 5.73 -19.13
C PRO A 81 6.03 5.95 -17.78
N GLY A 82 6.30 5.11 -16.77
CA GLY A 82 5.81 5.32 -15.41
C GLY A 82 6.37 6.60 -14.77
N VAL A 83 7.66 6.85 -14.93
CA VAL A 83 8.32 8.07 -14.43
C VAL A 83 7.81 9.32 -15.17
N VAL A 84 7.64 9.23 -16.47
CA VAL A 84 7.06 10.32 -17.29
C VAL A 84 5.63 10.61 -16.81
N ALA A 85 4.81 9.56 -16.61
CA ALA A 85 3.46 9.71 -16.10
C ALA A 85 3.43 10.38 -14.71
N LEU A 86 4.35 10.02 -13.79
CA LEU A 86 4.45 10.66 -12.48
C LEU A 86 4.77 12.15 -12.60
N GLY A 87 5.78 12.50 -13.40
CA GLY A 87 6.21 13.89 -13.61
C GLY A 87 5.13 14.74 -14.25
N LEU A 88 4.52 14.26 -15.35
CA LEU A 88 3.46 14.97 -16.05
C LEU A 88 2.20 15.13 -15.18
N THR A 89 1.83 14.09 -14.43
CA THR A 89 0.68 14.16 -13.51
C THR A 89 0.95 15.18 -12.42
N SER A 90 2.12 15.17 -11.79
CA SER A 90 2.46 16.12 -10.72
C SER A 90 2.52 17.56 -11.24
N LEU A 91 3.01 17.78 -12.47
CA LEU A 91 2.98 19.08 -13.10
C LEU A 91 1.54 19.54 -13.42
N ALA A 92 0.72 18.64 -13.96
CA ALA A 92 -0.68 18.93 -14.31
C ALA A 92 -1.55 19.19 -13.06
N LEU A 93 -1.22 18.61 -11.92
CA LEU A 93 -1.91 18.87 -10.65
C LEU A 93 -1.83 20.34 -10.21
N GLN A 94 -0.78 21.07 -10.64
CA GLN A 94 -0.66 22.52 -10.36
C GLN A 94 -1.71 23.34 -11.12
N LEU A 95 -2.21 22.81 -12.24
CA LEU A 95 -3.19 23.48 -13.10
C LEU A 95 -4.62 23.01 -12.85
N ALA A 96 -4.81 22.03 -11.94
CA ALA A 96 -6.12 21.49 -11.65
C ALA A 96 -6.99 22.50 -10.88
N ALA A 97 -7.98 23.04 -11.56
CA ALA A 97 -8.90 24.05 -11.02
C ALA A 97 -10.27 23.51 -10.58
N THR A 98 -10.53 22.21 -10.78
CA THR A 98 -11.81 21.58 -10.43
C THR A 98 -11.61 20.22 -9.77
N PRO A 99 -12.54 19.77 -8.90
CA PRO A 99 -12.53 18.42 -8.34
C PRO A 99 -12.47 17.31 -9.40
N ALA A 100 -13.20 17.48 -10.49
CA ALA A 100 -13.21 16.51 -11.60
C ALA A 100 -11.85 16.40 -12.28
N ALA A 101 -11.12 17.51 -12.48
CA ALA A 101 -9.78 17.51 -13.03
C ALA A 101 -8.80 16.76 -12.11
N LEU A 102 -8.89 16.97 -10.78
CA LEU A 102 -8.08 16.21 -9.82
C LEU A 102 -8.33 14.70 -9.94
N ILE A 103 -9.60 14.28 -9.99
CA ILE A 103 -9.95 12.85 -10.12
C ILE A 103 -9.42 12.28 -11.44
N ALA A 104 -9.55 13.00 -12.56
CA ALA A 104 -9.05 12.56 -13.85
C ALA A 104 -7.51 12.38 -13.84
N LEU A 105 -6.78 13.28 -13.18
CA LEU A 105 -5.33 13.19 -13.05
C LEU A 105 -4.87 11.98 -12.21
N MET A 106 -5.75 11.41 -11.37
CA MET A 106 -5.44 10.17 -10.64
C MET A 106 -5.24 8.96 -11.55
N ILE A 107 -5.75 8.99 -12.78
CA ILE A 107 -5.44 7.98 -13.80
C ILE A 107 -3.93 7.98 -14.09
N GLY A 108 -3.36 9.16 -14.29
CA GLY A 108 -1.91 9.31 -14.49
C GLY A 108 -1.08 8.83 -13.31
N LEU A 109 -1.52 9.12 -12.08
CA LEU A 109 -0.86 8.65 -10.86
C LEU A 109 -0.97 7.12 -10.71
N GLY A 110 -2.12 6.54 -11.06
CA GLY A 110 -2.32 5.09 -11.07
C GLY A 110 -1.44 4.38 -12.10
N LEU A 111 -1.31 4.95 -13.31
CA LEU A 111 -0.38 4.50 -14.34
C LEU A 111 1.07 4.55 -13.81
N ALA A 112 1.48 5.68 -13.24
CA ALA A 112 2.82 5.85 -12.68
C ALA A 112 3.12 4.78 -11.62
N ASN A 113 2.22 4.60 -10.64
CA ASN A 113 2.40 3.62 -9.57
C ASN A 113 2.51 2.18 -10.10
N GLY A 114 1.65 1.78 -11.03
CA GLY A 114 1.70 0.45 -11.64
C GLY A 114 2.98 0.22 -12.45
N LEU A 115 3.32 1.18 -13.33
CA LEU A 115 4.47 1.09 -14.22
C LEU A 115 5.83 1.24 -13.52
N ILE A 116 5.87 1.71 -12.27
CA ILE A 116 7.12 1.81 -11.51
C ILE A 116 7.23 0.68 -10.47
N SER A 117 6.22 0.46 -9.65
CA SER A 117 6.32 -0.49 -8.53
C SER A 117 6.45 -1.95 -9.00
N THR A 118 5.69 -2.35 -10.03
CA THR A 118 5.70 -3.73 -10.53
C THR A 118 7.05 -4.10 -11.16
N PRO A 119 7.61 -3.35 -12.14
CA PRO A 119 8.92 -3.67 -12.68
C PRO A 119 10.05 -3.60 -11.66
N ALA A 120 10.01 -2.66 -10.72
CA ALA A 120 11.03 -2.54 -9.68
C ALA A 120 11.05 -3.76 -8.75
N SER A 121 9.88 -4.29 -8.37
CA SER A 121 9.78 -5.50 -7.54
C SER A 121 10.23 -6.75 -8.31
N VAL A 122 9.81 -6.90 -9.58
CA VAL A 122 10.24 -8.01 -10.43
C VAL A 122 11.76 -8.00 -10.63
N LEU A 123 12.32 -6.83 -10.96
CA LEU A 123 13.77 -6.69 -11.16
C LEU A 123 14.54 -6.98 -9.87
N THR A 124 14.03 -6.55 -8.72
CA THR A 124 14.62 -6.88 -7.41
C THR A 124 14.66 -8.40 -7.20
N ALA A 125 13.55 -9.10 -7.47
CA ALA A 125 13.48 -10.56 -7.30
C ALA A 125 14.36 -11.31 -8.28
N THR A 126 14.49 -10.84 -9.54
CA THR A 126 15.25 -11.52 -10.59
C THR A 126 16.76 -11.22 -10.56
N SER A 127 17.15 -10.04 -10.05
CA SER A 127 18.57 -9.64 -9.94
C SER A 127 19.26 -10.21 -8.69
N ALA A 128 18.50 -10.72 -7.73
CA ALA A 128 19.05 -11.37 -6.53
C ALA A 128 19.32 -12.86 -6.80
N ALA A 129 20.43 -13.38 -6.26
CA ALA A 129 20.70 -14.82 -6.27
C ALA A 129 19.55 -15.58 -5.59
N PRO A 130 19.20 -16.82 -6.05
CA PRO A 130 18.06 -17.57 -5.53
C PRO A 130 18.04 -17.68 -4.00
N ALA A 131 19.20 -17.90 -3.37
CA ALA A 131 19.35 -18.00 -1.92
C ALA A 131 19.09 -16.65 -1.17
N HIS A 132 19.16 -15.50 -1.85
CA HIS A 132 19.05 -14.16 -1.26
C HIS A 132 17.82 -13.37 -1.75
N ARG A 133 16.92 -13.98 -2.55
CA ARG A 133 15.72 -13.29 -3.07
C ARG A 133 14.82 -12.75 -2.00
N GLY A 134 14.60 -13.53 -0.93
CA GLY A 134 13.77 -13.08 0.20
C GLY A 134 14.39 -11.89 0.93
N GLU A 135 15.70 -11.84 1.09
CA GLU A 135 16.43 -10.76 1.71
C GLU A 135 16.40 -9.48 0.85
N ALA A 136 16.58 -9.62 -0.47
CA ALA A 136 16.50 -8.51 -1.41
C ALA A 136 15.09 -7.89 -1.45
N LEU A 137 14.04 -8.71 -1.51
CA LEU A 137 12.65 -8.24 -1.42
C LEU A 137 12.34 -7.61 -0.05
N GLY A 138 12.88 -8.17 1.03
CA GLY A 138 12.78 -7.57 2.37
C GLY A 138 13.37 -6.17 2.41
N THR A 139 14.55 -5.96 1.80
CA THR A 139 15.20 -4.65 1.69
C THR A 139 14.41 -3.69 0.79
N TYR A 140 13.83 -4.19 -0.31
CA TYR A 140 12.91 -3.44 -1.17
C TYR A 140 11.70 -2.90 -0.40
N TYR A 141 11.03 -3.76 0.37
CA TYR A 141 9.89 -3.35 1.21
C TYR A 141 10.29 -2.43 2.37
N LEU A 142 11.52 -2.56 2.88
CA LEU A 142 12.07 -1.63 3.87
C LEU A 142 12.26 -0.24 3.26
N ALA A 143 12.84 -0.15 2.05
CA ALA A 143 12.97 1.12 1.32
C ALA A 143 11.62 1.77 1.06
N SER A 144 10.60 1.00 0.65
CA SER A 144 9.21 1.47 0.54
C SER A 144 8.69 2.03 1.88
N SER A 145 8.94 1.32 3.00
CA SER A 145 8.47 1.76 4.32
C SER A 145 9.13 3.06 4.78
N VAL A 146 10.41 3.23 4.49
CA VAL A 146 11.14 4.49 4.76
C VAL A 146 10.55 5.63 3.93
N GLY A 147 10.25 5.40 2.64
CA GLY A 147 9.58 6.37 1.79
C GLY A 147 8.23 6.80 2.34
N ILE A 148 7.42 5.84 2.78
CA ILE A 148 6.11 6.08 3.43
C ILE A 148 6.27 6.90 4.73
N ALA A 149 7.34 6.65 5.49
CA ALA A 149 7.62 7.35 6.75
C ALA A 149 8.00 8.83 6.53
N VAL A 150 8.84 9.09 5.54
CA VAL A 150 9.40 10.41 5.27
C VAL A 150 8.41 11.32 4.53
N ALA A 151 7.54 10.73 3.69
CA ALA A 151 6.69 11.50 2.78
C ALA A 151 5.71 12.47 3.47
N PRO A 152 4.90 12.11 4.49
CA PRO A 152 3.94 13.04 5.09
C PRO A 152 4.62 14.23 5.80
N PRO A 153 5.64 14.06 6.65
CA PRO A 153 6.36 15.19 7.25
C PRO A 153 6.96 16.13 6.19
N LEU A 154 7.56 15.57 5.15
CA LEU A 154 8.13 16.34 4.05
C LEU A 154 7.04 17.12 3.29
N ALA A 155 5.91 16.47 2.98
CA ALA A 155 4.78 17.07 2.28
C ALA A 155 4.18 18.25 3.07
N PHE A 156 3.93 18.07 4.38
CA PHE A 156 3.45 19.14 5.24
C PHE A 156 4.47 20.26 5.40
N GLY A 157 5.76 19.96 5.52
CA GLY A 157 6.83 20.95 5.59
C GLY A 157 6.90 21.82 4.32
N LEU A 158 6.90 21.19 3.15
CA LEU A 158 6.91 21.90 1.86
C LEU A 158 5.67 22.77 1.68
N ARG A 159 4.49 22.24 2.06
CA ARG A 159 3.24 23.01 2.03
C ARG A 159 3.29 24.21 2.96
N ALA A 160 3.90 24.10 4.14
CA ALA A 160 4.00 25.21 5.11
C ALA A 160 4.92 26.32 4.60
N ILE A 161 5.97 26.00 3.83
CA ILE A 161 6.96 26.97 3.32
C ILE A 161 6.48 27.66 2.05
N GLY A 162 5.94 26.92 1.07
CA GLY A 162 5.61 27.46 -0.26
C GLY A 162 4.28 26.97 -0.83
N GLY A 163 3.38 26.49 0.03
CA GLY A 163 2.04 26.04 -0.37
C GLY A 163 2.03 24.77 -1.21
N MET A 164 0.88 24.51 -1.86
CA MET A 164 0.69 23.39 -2.76
C MET A 164 1.62 23.43 -3.99
N PRO A 165 1.88 24.59 -4.62
CA PRO A 165 2.76 24.64 -5.80
C PRO A 165 4.17 24.12 -5.51
N LEU A 166 4.77 24.50 -4.37
CA LEU A 166 6.10 24.00 -4.00
C LEU A 166 6.09 22.49 -3.75
N ALA A 167 5.05 21.97 -3.10
CA ALA A 167 4.95 20.55 -2.82
C ALA A 167 4.80 19.73 -4.13
N PHE A 168 3.99 20.18 -5.08
CA PHE A 168 3.86 19.51 -6.39
C PHE A 168 5.13 19.62 -7.23
N ALA A 169 5.78 20.80 -7.23
CA ALA A 169 7.08 20.97 -7.89
C ALA A 169 8.14 20.02 -7.32
N ALA A 170 8.16 19.81 -6.01
CA ALA A 170 9.06 18.86 -5.37
C ALA A 170 8.81 17.41 -5.83
N VAL A 171 7.54 17.00 -6.00
CA VAL A 171 7.23 15.66 -6.55
C VAL A 171 7.63 15.57 -8.04
N THR A 172 7.51 16.64 -8.81
CA THR A 172 8.02 16.69 -10.18
C THR A 172 9.55 16.52 -10.18
N ALA A 173 10.27 17.20 -9.28
CA ALA A 173 11.71 17.01 -9.12
C ALA A 173 12.07 15.58 -8.71
N VAL A 174 11.28 14.97 -7.83
CA VAL A 174 11.37 13.54 -7.48
C VAL A 174 11.27 12.66 -8.72
N ALA A 175 10.31 12.92 -9.63
CA ALA A 175 10.20 12.18 -10.88
C ALA A 175 11.45 12.31 -11.76
N VAL A 176 12.06 13.50 -11.83
CA VAL A 176 13.34 13.71 -12.55
C VAL A 176 14.46 12.87 -11.93
N VAL A 177 14.57 12.85 -10.60
CA VAL A 177 15.55 12.01 -9.88
C VAL A 177 15.34 10.53 -10.18
N ILE A 178 14.08 10.06 -10.15
CA ILE A 178 13.76 8.67 -10.51
C ILE A 178 14.15 8.40 -11.97
N GLY A 179 13.85 9.31 -12.88
CA GLY A 179 14.25 9.22 -14.29
C GLY A 179 15.75 9.01 -14.46
N TRP A 180 16.55 9.80 -13.73
CA TRP A 180 17.99 9.62 -13.69
C TRP A 180 18.41 8.26 -13.10
N LEU A 181 17.81 7.82 -11.99
CA LEU A 181 18.08 6.51 -11.40
C LEU A 181 17.74 5.36 -12.34
N VAL A 182 16.63 5.47 -13.09
CA VAL A 182 16.20 4.45 -14.07
C VAL A 182 17.23 4.30 -15.19
N THR A 183 17.98 5.35 -15.55
CA THR A 183 19.07 5.22 -16.52
C THR A 183 20.19 4.30 -16.03
N ARG A 184 20.34 4.10 -14.74
CA ARG A 184 21.32 3.20 -14.10
C ARG A 184 20.82 1.76 -13.98
N VAL A 185 19.52 1.53 -14.20
CA VAL A 185 18.93 0.19 -14.23
C VAL A 185 19.32 -0.49 -15.53
N PRO A 186 19.87 -1.72 -15.50
CA PRO A 186 20.16 -2.48 -16.71
C PRO A 186 18.88 -2.74 -17.52
N THR A 187 19.01 -2.80 -18.82
CA THR A 187 17.87 -3.10 -19.72
C THR A 187 17.28 -4.49 -19.47
N GLY A 188 18.00 -5.37 -18.78
CA GLY A 188 17.57 -6.74 -18.55
C GLY A 188 17.52 -7.56 -19.85
N ARG A 189 17.76 -8.85 -19.81
CA ARG A 189 17.39 -9.72 -20.94
C ARG A 189 15.90 -10.03 -20.80
N PRO A 190 15.12 -9.96 -21.90
CA PRO A 190 13.76 -10.46 -21.91
C PRO A 190 13.76 -11.88 -21.35
N GLY A 191 12.90 -12.13 -20.34
CA GLY A 191 12.73 -13.48 -19.81
C GLY A 191 12.06 -14.40 -20.86
N PRO A 192 12.13 -15.73 -20.69
CA PRO A 192 11.36 -16.63 -21.54
C PRO A 192 9.87 -16.25 -21.39
N VAL A 193 9.25 -15.97 -22.52
CA VAL A 193 7.81 -15.70 -22.58
C VAL A 193 7.10 -16.92 -21.98
N ARG A 194 6.40 -16.72 -20.86
CA ARG A 194 5.56 -17.78 -20.30
C ARG A 194 4.53 -18.16 -21.35
N ASP A 195 4.52 -19.43 -21.75
CA ASP A 195 3.53 -19.96 -22.68
C ASP A 195 2.12 -19.58 -22.24
N ALA A 196 1.40 -18.92 -23.12
CA ALA A 196 0.01 -18.49 -22.92
C ALA A 196 -0.99 -19.66 -22.86
N GLY A 197 -0.51 -20.91 -22.77
CA GLY A 197 -1.32 -22.13 -22.80
C GLY A 197 -2.05 -22.49 -21.52
N SER A 198 -1.78 -21.82 -20.39
CA SER A 198 -2.57 -22.06 -19.18
C SER A 198 -3.88 -21.25 -19.26
N ARG A 199 -5.04 -21.91 -19.14
CA ARG A 199 -6.35 -21.25 -19.03
C ARG A 199 -6.25 -20.11 -18.04
N PHE A 200 -6.49 -18.89 -18.50
CA PHE A 200 -6.49 -17.70 -17.65
C PHE A 200 -7.54 -17.87 -16.54
N ARG A 201 -7.07 -18.10 -15.32
CA ARG A 201 -7.93 -18.07 -14.13
C ARG A 201 -7.70 -16.72 -13.46
N PRO A 202 -8.73 -15.89 -13.27
CA PRO A 202 -8.56 -14.56 -12.70
C PRO A 202 -8.24 -14.59 -11.19
N TRP A 203 -8.59 -15.66 -10.48
CA TRP A 203 -8.37 -15.85 -9.04
C TRP A 203 -8.17 -17.32 -8.66
N SER A 204 -7.58 -17.56 -7.50
CA SER A 204 -7.45 -18.86 -6.87
C SER A 204 -8.64 -19.12 -5.93
N PRO A 205 -9.50 -20.14 -6.20
CA PRO A 205 -10.63 -20.44 -5.32
C PRO A 205 -10.23 -20.73 -3.87
N GLY A 206 -9.09 -21.38 -3.67
CA GLY A 206 -8.56 -21.69 -2.34
C GLY A 206 -8.14 -20.45 -1.53
N ALA A 207 -7.76 -19.37 -2.20
CA ALA A 207 -7.37 -18.12 -1.56
C ALA A 207 -8.56 -17.18 -1.28
N LEU A 208 -9.71 -17.35 -1.97
CA LEU A 208 -10.85 -16.43 -1.86
C LEU A 208 -11.36 -16.20 -0.44
N PRO A 209 -11.55 -17.22 0.43
CA PRO A 209 -12.07 -16.97 1.77
C PRO A 209 -11.15 -16.09 2.63
N ILE A 210 -9.83 -16.31 2.54
CA ILE A 210 -8.83 -15.50 3.23
C ILE A 210 -8.76 -14.10 2.63
N SER A 211 -8.83 -14.02 1.31
CA SER A 211 -8.85 -12.77 0.56
C SER A 211 -10.07 -11.91 0.88
N GLY A 212 -11.26 -12.51 1.04
CA GLY A 212 -12.48 -11.83 1.48
C GLY A 212 -12.34 -11.19 2.87
N ALA A 213 -11.73 -11.90 3.81
CA ALA A 213 -11.42 -11.34 5.13
C ALA A 213 -10.45 -10.16 5.04
N LEU A 214 -9.47 -10.22 4.11
CA LEU A 214 -8.54 -9.11 3.88
C LEU A 214 -9.24 -7.89 3.28
N VAL A 215 -10.16 -8.06 2.31
CA VAL A 215 -10.98 -6.95 1.76
C VAL A 215 -11.63 -6.17 2.89
N LEU A 216 -12.34 -6.86 3.78
CA LEU A 216 -13.01 -6.24 4.92
C LEU A 216 -12.02 -5.51 5.82
N SER A 217 -10.89 -6.14 6.14
CA SER A 217 -9.87 -5.54 7.03
C SER A 217 -9.18 -4.31 6.42
N THR A 218 -9.22 -4.13 5.10
CA THR A 218 -8.56 -3.02 4.42
C THR A 218 -9.47 -1.84 4.10
N LEU A 219 -10.78 -1.92 4.39
CA LEU A 219 -11.74 -0.83 4.14
C LEU A 219 -11.32 0.51 4.76
N GLY A 220 -10.73 0.51 5.95
CA GLY A 220 -10.22 1.71 6.62
C GLY A 220 -8.85 2.19 6.15
N HIS A 221 -8.17 1.49 5.23
CA HIS A 221 -6.75 1.76 4.97
C HIS A 221 -6.47 3.17 4.42
N SER A 222 -7.26 3.62 3.46
CA SER A 222 -7.12 4.96 2.87
C SER A 222 -7.46 6.09 3.84
N SER A 223 -8.25 5.82 4.90
CA SER A 223 -8.70 6.83 5.87
C SER A 223 -7.54 7.56 6.55
N VAL A 224 -6.42 6.87 6.73
CA VAL A 224 -5.21 7.39 7.40
C VAL A 224 -4.62 8.57 6.62
N TYR A 225 -4.50 8.44 5.31
CA TYR A 225 -3.90 9.48 4.48
C TYR A 225 -4.94 10.45 3.90
N ALA A 226 -6.17 9.97 3.67
CA ALA A 226 -7.25 10.74 3.08
C ALA A 226 -7.96 11.62 4.11
N PHE A 227 -8.38 11.05 5.23
CA PHE A 227 -9.36 11.70 6.12
C PHE A 227 -8.78 12.12 7.47
N LEU A 228 -7.77 11.43 8.02
CA LEU A 228 -7.17 11.83 9.29
C LEU A 228 -6.57 13.26 9.25
N PRO A 229 -5.84 13.67 8.20
CA PRO A 229 -5.32 15.03 8.11
C PRO A 229 -6.45 16.08 8.07
N LEU A 230 -7.49 15.84 7.28
CA LEU A 230 -8.64 16.73 7.18
C LEU A 230 -9.39 16.85 8.51
N TYR A 231 -9.60 15.71 9.18
CA TYR A 231 -10.25 15.65 10.49
C TYR A 231 -9.51 16.44 11.57
N ALA A 232 -8.18 16.25 11.65
CA ALA A 232 -7.38 16.96 12.66
C ALA A 232 -7.30 18.47 12.39
N VAL A 233 -7.10 18.88 11.13
CA VAL A 233 -7.06 20.29 10.73
C VAL A 233 -8.41 20.96 10.93
N GLY A 234 -9.51 20.30 10.53
CA GLY A 234 -10.87 20.83 10.71
C GLY A 234 -11.27 21.03 12.18
N ARG A 235 -10.54 20.37 13.12
CA ARG A 235 -10.72 20.58 14.57
C ARG A 235 -9.69 21.52 15.19
N GLY A 236 -8.90 22.24 14.39
CA GLY A 236 -7.82 23.11 14.87
C GLY A 236 -6.63 22.35 15.52
N ARG A 237 -6.52 21.03 15.27
CA ARG A 237 -5.51 20.16 15.85
C ARG A 237 -4.50 19.64 14.82
N GLY A 238 -4.27 20.36 13.73
CA GLY A 238 -3.34 19.94 12.68
C GLY A 238 -1.93 19.62 13.17
N ALA A 239 -1.42 20.33 14.20
CA ALA A 239 -0.12 20.08 14.79
C ALA A 239 0.00 18.66 15.42
N THR A 240 -1.11 18.06 15.86
CA THR A 240 -1.09 16.72 16.45
C THR A 240 -0.82 15.62 15.42
N LEU A 241 -0.96 15.89 14.12
CA LEU A 241 -0.64 14.94 13.04
C LEU A 241 0.83 14.51 13.06
N ALA A 242 1.73 15.37 13.53
CA ALA A 242 3.14 15.03 13.69
C ALA A 242 3.35 13.80 14.59
N TRP A 243 2.53 13.62 15.62
CA TRP A 243 2.58 12.45 16.51
C TRP A 243 2.18 11.18 15.78
N PHE A 244 1.12 11.22 14.98
CA PHE A 244 0.69 10.05 14.22
C PHE A 244 1.69 9.71 13.10
N PHE A 245 1.98 10.65 12.21
CA PHE A 245 2.86 10.41 11.06
C PHE A 245 4.34 10.27 11.42
N GLY A 246 4.74 10.69 12.61
CA GLY A 246 6.06 10.39 13.17
C GLY A 246 6.13 8.96 13.75
N VAL A 247 5.13 8.56 14.55
CA VAL A 247 5.16 7.27 15.25
C VAL A 247 4.76 6.11 14.33
N TYR A 248 3.66 6.24 13.58
CA TYR A 248 3.07 5.14 12.79
C TYR A 248 4.06 4.44 11.85
N PRO A 249 4.75 5.14 10.94
CA PRO A 249 5.64 4.47 10.01
C PRO A 249 6.94 4.01 10.65
N LEU A 250 7.49 4.75 11.62
CA LEU A 250 8.68 4.32 12.36
C LEU A 250 8.39 3.06 13.16
N TRP A 251 7.25 3.02 13.86
CA TRP A 251 6.82 1.85 14.61
C TRP A 251 6.55 0.65 13.70
N MET A 252 5.94 0.87 12.54
CA MET A 252 5.75 -0.17 11.52
C MET A 252 7.10 -0.78 11.08
N ILE A 253 8.14 0.03 10.88
CA ILE A 253 9.49 -0.45 10.56
C ILE A 253 10.06 -1.27 11.72
N VAL A 254 9.98 -0.77 12.94
CA VAL A 254 10.41 -1.48 14.15
C VAL A 254 9.71 -2.84 14.26
N CYS A 255 8.39 -2.88 14.09
CA CYS A 255 7.63 -4.13 14.12
C CYS A 255 8.06 -5.11 13.01
N ARG A 256 8.34 -4.64 11.79
CA ARG A 256 8.83 -5.52 10.70
C ARG A 256 10.17 -6.17 11.03
N VAL A 257 11.03 -5.49 11.77
CA VAL A 257 12.32 -6.03 12.22
C VAL A 257 12.14 -6.97 13.41
N LEU A 258 11.44 -6.51 14.46
CA LEU A 258 11.30 -7.25 15.72
C LEU A 258 10.40 -8.47 15.60
N LEU A 259 9.32 -8.37 14.81
CA LEU A 259 8.34 -9.44 14.64
C LEU A 259 8.67 -10.37 13.45
N ARG A 260 9.85 -10.23 12.86
CA ARG A 260 10.34 -11.13 11.81
C ARG A 260 10.35 -12.56 12.32
N GLY A 261 9.63 -13.46 11.62
CA GLY A 261 9.53 -14.87 11.99
C GLY A 261 8.58 -15.19 13.15
N VAL A 262 7.87 -14.22 13.72
CA VAL A 262 6.84 -14.49 14.74
C VAL A 262 5.71 -15.35 14.16
N ALA A 263 5.32 -15.13 12.90
CA ALA A 263 4.31 -15.92 12.24
C ALA A 263 4.71 -17.40 12.03
N ASP A 264 6.02 -17.69 11.99
CA ASP A 264 6.54 -19.06 11.88
C ASP A 264 6.57 -19.77 13.24
N ARG A 265 6.76 -19.02 14.33
CA ARG A 265 6.85 -19.57 15.70
C ARG A 265 5.49 -19.71 16.37
N VAL A 266 4.61 -18.77 16.15
CA VAL A 266 3.26 -18.76 16.69
C VAL A 266 2.29 -19.26 15.65
N SER A 267 1.38 -19.16 15.18
CA SER A 267 0.47 -19.54 14.12
C SER A 267 0.19 -18.34 13.22
N ARG A 268 0.34 -18.50 11.90
CA ARG A 268 0.02 -17.45 10.93
C ARG A 268 -1.40 -16.92 11.08
N VAL A 269 -2.34 -17.80 11.39
CA VAL A 269 -3.75 -17.43 11.64
C VAL A 269 -3.87 -16.56 12.88
N ARG A 270 -3.26 -16.96 14.01
CA ARG A 270 -3.33 -16.17 15.25
C ARG A 270 -2.70 -14.80 15.10
N VAL A 271 -1.57 -14.71 14.40
CA VAL A 271 -0.91 -13.42 14.10
C VAL A 271 -1.81 -12.55 13.22
N ALA A 272 -2.45 -13.11 12.18
CA ALA A 272 -3.36 -12.37 11.32
C ALA A 272 -4.62 -11.88 12.08
N LEU A 273 -5.21 -12.71 12.93
CA LEU A 273 -6.36 -12.31 13.77
C LEU A 273 -5.99 -11.17 14.73
N ALA A 274 -4.85 -11.30 15.42
CA ALA A 274 -4.35 -10.23 16.30
C ALA A 274 -4.07 -8.93 15.54
N ALA A 275 -3.51 -9.03 14.34
CA ALA A 275 -3.26 -7.87 13.48
C ALA A 275 -4.56 -7.18 13.04
N MET A 276 -5.60 -7.94 12.68
CA MET A 276 -6.91 -7.39 12.34
C MET A 276 -7.59 -6.74 13.55
N ALA A 277 -7.48 -7.34 14.74
CA ALA A 277 -7.98 -6.76 15.98
C ALA A 277 -7.31 -5.41 16.29
N LEU A 278 -5.97 -5.36 16.20
CA LEU A 278 -5.20 -4.12 16.42
C LEU A 278 -5.58 -3.03 15.41
N ARG A 279 -5.80 -3.38 14.14
CA ARG A 279 -6.28 -2.44 13.13
C ARG A 279 -7.69 -1.92 13.44
N GLY A 280 -8.59 -2.82 13.87
CA GLY A 280 -9.95 -2.45 14.29
C GLY A 280 -9.92 -1.44 15.44
N VAL A 281 -9.17 -1.76 16.51
CA VAL A 281 -8.97 -0.86 17.65
C VAL A 281 -8.37 0.48 17.21
N ALA A 282 -7.35 0.46 16.36
CA ALA A 282 -6.70 1.67 15.89
C ALA A 282 -7.68 2.61 15.15
N TYR A 283 -8.50 2.09 14.24
CA TYR A 283 -9.49 2.92 13.54
C TYR A 283 -10.58 3.45 14.48
N LEU A 284 -11.03 2.65 15.46
CA LEU A 284 -11.97 3.11 16.47
C LEU A 284 -11.36 4.23 17.34
N MET A 285 -10.07 4.16 17.65
CA MET A 285 -9.35 5.23 18.34
C MET A 285 -9.22 6.49 17.50
N LEU A 286 -9.05 6.37 16.16
CA LEU A 286 -9.03 7.53 15.26
C LEU A 286 -10.39 8.24 15.18
N ALA A 287 -11.50 7.58 15.54
CA ALA A 287 -12.81 8.21 15.65
C ALA A 287 -12.93 9.15 16.87
N LEU A 288 -12.07 8.98 17.87
CA LEU A 288 -12.01 9.85 19.04
C LEU A 288 -11.36 11.20 18.69
N PRO A 289 -11.46 12.21 19.58
CA PRO A 289 -10.78 13.49 19.37
C PRO A 289 -9.27 13.30 19.11
N PRO A 290 -8.68 13.95 18.10
CA PRO A 290 -7.29 13.73 17.69
C PRO A 290 -6.32 14.42 18.66
N THR A 291 -6.16 13.86 19.87
CA THR A 291 -5.15 14.27 20.84
C THR A 291 -3.81 13.57 20.57
N PRO A 292 -2.66 14.08 21.04
CA PRO A 292 -1.39 13.37 20.92
C PRO A 292 -1.44 11.94 21.44
N VAL A 293 -2.11 11.70 22.55
CA VAL A 293 -2.23 10.37 23.19
C VAL A 293 -3.03 9.42 22.31
N THR A 294 -4.24 9.84 21.86
CA THR A 294 -5.08 9.00 21.00
C THR A 294 -4.39 8.66 19.68
N LEU A 295 -3.68 9.63 19.08
CA LEU A 295 -2.97 9.44 17.83
C LEU A 295 -1.73 8.54 17.98
N VAL A 296 -0.98 8.65 19.08
CA VAL A 296 0.18 7.76 19.34
C VAL A 296 -0.29 6.32 19.56
N ILE A 297 -1.32 6.10 20.37
CA ILE A 297 -1.85 4.75 20.61
C ILE A 297 -2.41 4.15 19.32
N ALA A 298 -3.18 4.93 18.55
CA ALA A 298 -3.67 4.48 17.25
C ALA A 298 -2.53 4.18 16.26
N ALA A 299 -1.46 5.00 16.24
CA ALA A 299 -0.29 4.80 15.41
C ALA A 299 0.46 3.49 15.74
N ILE A 300 0.65 3.21 17.02
CA ILE A 300 1.28 1.97 17.50
C ILE A 300 0.43 0.75 17.12
N ALA A 301 -0.87 0.78 17.42
CA ALA A 301 -1.78 -0.33 17.13
C ALA A 301 -1.87 -0.59 15.62
N LEU A 302 -2.05 0.46 14.81
CA LEU A 302 -2.15 0.35 13.36
C LEU A 302 -0.82 -0.08 12.74
N GLY A 303 0.30 0.48 13.18
CA GLY A 303 1.65 0.15 12.70
C GLY A 303 1.98 -1.33 12.94
N THR A 304 1.67 -1.86 14.13
CA THR A 304 1.82 -3.29 14.43
C THR A 304 0.94 -4.14 13.51
N GLY A 305 -0.34 -3.80 13.41
CA GLY A 305 -1.29 -4.55 12.57
C GLY A 305 -0.90 -4.57 11.09
N VAL A 306 -0.50 -3.42 10.52
CA VAL A 306 -0.09 -3.32 9.11
C VAL A 306 1.23 -4.05 8.85
N ALA A 307 2.18 -4.01 9.80
CA ALA A 307 3.48 -4.65 9.64
C ALA A 307 3.38 -6.16 9.42
N VAL A 308 2.46 -6.84 10.12
CA VAL A 308 2.41 -8.31 10.17
C VAL A 308 1.23 -8.94 9.42
N LEU A 309 0.13 -8.20 9.16
CA LEU A 309 -1.09 -8.76 8.56
C LEU A 309 -0.83 -9.37 7.20
N TYR A 310 -0.37 -8.55 6.24
CA TYR A 310 -0.21 -9.01 4.86
C TYR A 310 0.82 -10.14 4.74
N PRO A 311 2.02 -10.08 5.36
CA PRO A 311 2.97 -11.19 5.34
C PRO A 311 2.40 -12.49 5.90
N SER A 312 1.63 -12.43 7.00
CA SER A 312 1.02 -13.61 7.61
C SER A 312 -0.04 -14.25 6.73
N LEU A 313 -0.91 -13.44 6.10
CA LEU A 313 -1.92 -13.94 5.17
C LEU A 313 -1.30 -14.45 3.87
N ALA A 314 -0.27 -13.79 3.35
CA ALA A 314 0.47 -14.23 2.17
C ALA A 314 1.11 -15.61 2.39
N ALA A 315 1.77 -15.78 3.54
CA ALA A 315 2.32 -17.08 3.91
C ALA A 315 1.23 -18.14 4.08
N LEU A 316 0.09 -17.79 4.72
CA LEU A 316 -1.03 -18.70 4.91
C LEU A 316 -1.65 -19.16 3.58
N VAL A 317 -1.78 -18.27 2.62
CA VAL A 317 -2.32 -18.57 1.28
C VAL A 317 -1.36 -19.45 0.50
N VAL A 318 -0.05 -19.18 0.57
CA VAL A 318 1.00 -19.99 -0.10
C VAL A 318 1.06 -21.40 0.48
N ASP A 319 0.94 -21.57 1.80
CA ASP A 319 0.94 -22.90 2.43
C ASP A 319 -0.25 -23.77 2.00
N ARG A 320 -1.34 -23.13 1.59
CA ARG A 320 -2.59 -23.79 1.22
C ARG A 320 -2.77 -23.99 -0.28
N ALA A 321 -1.94 -23.34 -1.08
CA ALA A 321 -1.98 -23.44 -2.53
C ALA A 321 -1.01 -24.53 -3.02
N ASP A 322 -1.46 -25.25 -4.04
CA ASP A 322 -0.57 -26.13 -4.80
C ASP A 322 0.59 -25.33 -5.39
N GLU A 323 1.75 -25.94 -5.54
CA GLU A 323 2.97 -25.27 -5.98
C GLU A 323 2.78 -24.49 -7.28
N ALA A 324 2.03 -25.05 -8.23
CA ALA A 324 1.70 -24.41 -9.51
C ALA A 324 0.74 -23.20 -9.38
N GLU A 325 -0.05 -23.13 -8.31
CA GLU A 325 -1.06 -22.09 -8.09
C GLU A 325 -0.61 -21.00 -7.09
N ARG A 326 0.55 -21.11 -6.44
CA ARG A 326 1.04 -20.15 -5.44
C ARG A 326 1.08 -18.71 -5.95
N GLY A 327 1.49 -18.51 -7.20
CA GLY A 327 1.50 -17.19 -7.82
C GLY A 327 0.10 -16.60 -7.98
N LEU A 328 -0.87 -17.43 -8.43
CA LEU A 328 -2.27 -17.02 -8.58
C LEU A 328 -2.91 -16.71 -7.22
N ALA A 329 -2.61 -17.50 -6.21
CA ALA A 329 -3.10 -17.31 -4.85
C ALA A 329 -2.60 -16.00 -4.22
N LEU A 330 -1.30 -15.68 -4.40
CA LEU A 330 -0.75 -14.37 -4.00
C LEU A 330 -1.32 -13.21 -4.80
N GLY A 331 -1.55 -13.39 -6.10
CA GLY A 331 -2.22 -12.41 -6.95
C GLY A 331 -3.64 -12.12 -6.48
N THR A 332 -4.40 -13.16 -6.13
CA THR A 332 -5.76 -13.05 -5.55
C THR A 332 -5.75 -12.27 -4.24
N LEU A 333 -4.79 -12.55 -3.34
CA LEU A 333 -4.65 -11.84 -2.08
C LEU A 333 -4.28 -10.36 -2.29
N SER A 334 -3.38 -10.07 -3.23
CA SER A 334 -2.99 -8.68 -3.55
C SER A 334 -4.16 -7.89 -4.15
N GLY A 335 -4.92 -8.50 -5.07
CA GLY A 335 -6.13 -7.91 -5.62
C GLY A 335 -7.19 -7.64 -4.55
N ALA A 336 -7.31 -8.51 -3.56
CA ALA A 336 -8.20 -8.31 -2.42
C ALA A 336 -7.79 -7.11 -1.54
N TRP A 337 -6.50 -6.91 -1.32
CA TRP A 337 -6.00 -5.69 -0.65
C TRP A 337 -6.44 -4.44 -1.42
N ASP A 338 -6.18 -4.40 -2.72
CA ASP A 338 -6.52 -3.26 -3.57
C ASP A 338 -8.04 -3.04 -3.62
N LEU A 339 -8.84 -4.11 -3.74
CA LEU A 339 -10.30 -4.03 -3.73
C LEU A 339 -10.81 -3.42 -2.41
N GLY A 340 -10.28 -3.83 -1.27
CA GLY A 340 -10.63 -3.26 0.02
C GLY A 340 -10.28 -1.77 0.13
N VAL A 341 -9.14 -1.35 -0.43
CA VAL A 341 -8.78 0.07 -0.50
C VAL A 341 -9.73 0.85 -1.41
N VAL A 342 -10.07 0.31 -2.59
CA VAL A 342 -11.00 0.95 -3.55
C VAL A 342 -12.39 1.14 -2.94
N VAL A 343 -12.98 0.06 -2.45
CA VAL A 343 -14.33 0.10 -1.86
C VAL A 343 -14.32 0.95 -0.59
N GLY A 344 -13.32 0.77 0.27
CA GLY A 344 -13.23 1.44 1.55
C GLY A 344 -13.06 2.95 1.42
N SER A 345 -12.27 3.43 0.46
CA SER A 345 -12.06 4.88 0.31
C SER A 345 -13.34 5.63 -0.09
N VAL A 346 -14.13 5.07 -1.01
CA VAL A 346 -15.42 5.66 -1.39
C VAL A 346 -16.45 5.51 -0.27
N LEU A 347 -16.53 4.32 0.35
CA LEU A 347 -17.48 4.07 1.43
C LEU A 347 -17.24 5.00 2.64
N VAL A 348 -15.99 5.09 3.09
CA VAL A 348 -15.63 5.97 4.21
C VAL A 348 -15.86 7.44 3.83
N GLY A 349 -15.56 7.86 2.59
CA GLY A 349 -15.85 9.19 2.09
C GLY A 349 -17.34 9.52 2.12
N ALA A 350 -18.19 8.62 1.60
CA ALA A 350 -19.65 8.78 1.56
C ALA A 350 -20.27 8.84 2.97
N ILE A 351 -19.76 8.02 3.90
CA ILE A 351 -20.19 8.07 5.32
C ILE A 351 -19.72 9.37 5.98
N THR A 352 -18.52 9.84 5.66
CA THR A 352 -17.99 11.11 6.19
C THR A 352 -18.83 12.30 5.74
N ASP A 353 -19.27 12.34 4.47
CA ASP A 353 -20.12 13.40 3.93
C ASP A 353 -21.51 13.42 4.60
N ARG A 354 -22.07 12.26 4.91
CA ARG A 354 -23.42 12.14 5.47
C ARG A 354 -23.47 12.30 6.97
N LEU A 355 -22.45 11.87 7.69
CA LEU A 355 -22.43 11.79 9.14
C LEU A 355 -21.25 12.58 9.73
N SER A 356 -20.03 12.04 9.68
CA SER A 356 -18.84 12.70 10.22
C SER A 356 -17.57 11.91 9.88
N TYR A 357 -16.40 12.53 10.06
CA TYR A 357 -15.10 11.83 9.99
C TYR A 357 -15.00 10.68 11.00
N GLY A 358 -15.52 10.87 12.22
CA GLY A 358 -15.55 9.83 13.25
C GLY A 358 -16.33 8.60 12.80
N ALA A 359 -17.51 8.79 12.18
CA ALA A 359 -18.32 7.70 11.63
C ALA A 359 -17.56 6.96 10.50
N GLY A 360 -16.83 7.68 9.66
CA GLY A 360 -15.96 7.07 8.64
C GLY A 360 -14.88 6.16 9.24
N PHE A 361 -14.22 6.59 10.31
CA PHE A 361 -13.25 5.75 11.02
C PHE A 361 -13.89 4.54 11.69
N VAL A 362 -15.10 4.68 12.26
CA VAL A 362 -15.86 3.56 12.83
C VAL A 362 -16.15 2.50 11.75
N VAL A 363 -16.52 2.90 10.54
CA VAL A 363 -16.71 1.96 9.41
C VAL A 363 -15.40 1.22 9.09
N GLY A 364 -14.27 1.90 9.08
CA GLY A 364 -12.96 1.26 8.91
C GLY A 364 -12.64 0.24 10.02
N GLY A 365 -12.96 0.60 11.28
CA GLY A 365 -12.80 -0.27 12.44
C GLY A 365 -13.72 -1.49 12.40
N ALA A 366 -15.00 -1.28 12.12
CA ALA A 366 -15.98 -2.35 11.96
C ALA A 366 -15.57 -3.31 10.82
N GLY A 367 -15.10 -2.78 9.69
CA GLY A 367 -14.58 -3.58 8.59
C GLY A 367 -13.42 -4.49 9.02
N ALA A 368 -12.46 -3.96 9.78
CA ALA A 368 -11.34 -4.74 10.28
C ALA A 368 -11.78 -5.86 11.25
N LEU A 369 -12.73 -5.58 12.13
CA LEU A 369 -13.31 -6.58 13.06
C LEU A 369 -14.17 -7.61 12.34
N LEU A 370 -14.95 -7.20 11.32
CA LEU A 370 -15.68 -8.14 10.45
C LEU A 370 -14.72 -9.05 9.67
N GLY A 371 -13.60 -8.51 9.18
CA GLY A 371 -12.54 -9.29 8.56
C GLY A 371 -11.93 -10.33 9.52
N LEU A 372 -11.72 -9.95 10.77
CA LEU A 372 -11.30 -10.87 11.84
C LEU A 372 -12.31 -12.00 12.02
N LEU A 373 -13.58 -11.68 12.18
CA LEU A 373 -14.65 -12.66 12.35
C LEU A 373 -14.74 -13.59 11.12
N ALA A 374 -14.66 -13.04 9.91
CA ALA A 374 -14.68 -13.82 8.67
C ALA A 374 -13.52 -14.82 8.62
N LEU A 375 -12.28 -14.38 8.95
CA LEU A 375 -11.12 -15.25 9.00
C LEU A 375 -11.28 -16.34 10.08
N ALA A 376 -11.74 -15.97 11.28
CA ALA A 376 -11.96 -16.91 12.37
C ALA A 376 -13.00 -17.99 11.99
N LEU A 377 -14.09 -17.61 11.33
CA LEU A 377 -15.11 -18.56 10.85
C LEU A 377 -14.57 -19.49 9.75
N VAL A 378 -13.77 -18.98 8.82
CA VAL A 378 -13.10 -19.80 7.79
C VAL A 378 -12.21 -20.86 8.44
N GLU A 379 -11.48 -20.48 9.49
CA GLU A 379 -10.60 -21.41 10.20
C GLU A 379 -11.36 -22.43 11.06
N ALA A 380 -12.40 -21.99 11.75
CA ALA A 380 -13.24 -22.90 12.56
C ALA A 380 -13.87 -24.01 11.71
N ARG A 381 -14.39 -23.67 10.52
CA ARG A 381 -14.98 -24.65 9.59
C ARG A 381 -13.98 -25.66 9.04
N ARG A 382 -12.69 -25.35 9.01
CA ARG A 382 -11.63 -26.26 8.57
C ARG A 382 -11.21 -27.27 9.64
N VAL A 383 -11.29 -26.88 10.91
CA VAL A 383 -10.86 -27.73 12.04
C VAL A 383 -11.93 -28.77 12.38
N THR A 384 -13.21 -28.46 12.16
CA THR A 384 -14.34 -29.34 12.51
C THR A 384 -14.36 -30.66 11.75
N PRO A 385 -14.14 -30.75 10.41
CA PRO A 385 -14.17 -32.04 9.71
C PRO A 385 -12.99 -32.97 10.05
N ALA A 386 -11.83 -32.43 10.46
CA ALA A 386 -10.68 -33.27 10.83
C ALA A 386 -10.89 -34.02 12.16
N ARG A 387 -11.71 -33.50 13.07
CA ARG A 387 -12.06 -34.19 14.34
C ARG A 387 -13.16 -35.24 14.17
N ALA A 388 -14.04 -35.09 13.18
CA ALA A 388 -15.12 -36.05 12.91
C ALA A 388 -14.64 -37.33 12.20
N LEU A 389 -13.42 -37.36 11.66
CA LEU A 389 -12.82 -38.52 11.01
C LEU A 389 -11.88 -39.33 11.93
N VAL A 390 -11.66 -38.88 13.17
CA VAL A 390 -10.77 -39.52 14.17
C VAL A 390 -11.56 -40.04 15.39
N SER A 391 -12.89 -39.78 15.43
CA SER A 391 -13.84 -40.36 16.40
C SER A 391 -14.65 -41.49 15.75
#